data_40a918fd4ca69c28baf1901677389563
#
_entry.id   40a918fd4ca69c28baf1901677389563
#
_cell.length_a   1.000
_cell.length_b   1.000
_cell.length_c   1.000
_cell.angle_alpha   90.00
_cell.angle_beta   90.00
_cell.angle_gamma   90.00
#
_symmetry.space_group_name_H-M   'P 1'
#
loop_
_entity.id
_entity.type
_entity.pdbx_description
1 polymer ?
#
loop_
_entity_poly.entity_id
_entity_poly.type
_entity_poly.pdbx_seq_one_letter_code
_entity_poly.pdbx_strand_id
1 'polypeptide(L)'
;MINIEEQTTTNTVIFLGAGISYVAGVPIQSEILKTICNNKEIFYSNNGNIFIKFLKDNFGLNENCDNLPTIEEIYSFLDFFISQNENLNSKYPVVKLKNIWNIFTQLICSVIETEVYVGNKADNAYNKFWQKLVELNHKISIITTNYDSCFFESFDNLYSQNYLLNYNIDFANYYDEYMRDINSFFWWDKAEEGVNNTKIIDVYKLHGSLEWLYCSNCNKVMHLPFFHANYNLENGELKQPLIFNEKGESIQRIATCPVDKCKYQILIVPPTYNKNFNNSILKDLYFKALLKLRMAKNIIFIGYSFPDADYHIKALFNRVNMTRKNVVVIDKFLDDNKKRKYLSICNHVKFKEIAFENCIDEFTSYLSD
;
A
#
# COMPACT_ATOMS: atom_id res chain seq x y z
N MET A 1 30.18 -9.77 37.53
CA MET A 1 29.39 -8.64 37.04
C MET A 1 29.71 -8.49 35.55
N ILE A 2 28.86 -9.02 34.71
CA ILE A 2 29.00 -8.88 33.27
C ILE A 2 28.26 -7.56 32.95
N ASN A 3 29.03 -6.53 32.66
CA ASN A 3 28.46 -5.29 32.07
C ASN A 3 28.00 -5.63 30.66
N ILE A 4 26.75 -6.01 30.52
CA ILE A 4 26.05 -5.93 29.26
C ILE A 4 25.59 -4.47 29.15
N GLU A 5 26.39 -3.60 28.53
CA GLU A 5 25.88 -2.39 27.94
C GLU A 5 24.89 -2.84 26.86
N GLU A 6 23.61 -2.96 27.21
CA GLU A 6 22.54 -2.92 26.23
C GLU A 6 22.70 -1.58 25.48
N GLN A 7 23.36 -1.62 24.33
CA GLN A 7 23.30 -0.52 23.38
C GLN A 7 21.81 -0.32 23.07
N THR A 8 21.21 0.70 23.69
CA THR A 8 19.82 1.04 23.47
C THR A 8 19.67 1.50 22.01
N THR A 9 19.26 0.57 21.15
CA THR A 9 19.05 0.88 19.73
C THR A 9 17.92 1.88 19.56
N THR A 10 18.17 2.96 18.83
CA THR A 10 17.17 4.01 18.59
C THR A 10 16.05 3.49 17.68
N ASN A 11 14.79 3.64 18.12
CA ASN A 11 13.64 3.27 17.32
C ASN A 11 13.32 4.39 16.29
N THR A 12 13.30 4.03 15.01
CA THR A 12 12.97 4.94 13.90
C THR A 12 11.78 4.40 13.12
N VAL A 13 10.77 5.24 12.93
CA VAL A 13 9.63 4.96 12.06
C VAL A 13 9.77 5.79 10.79
N ILE A 14 9.69 5.13 9.64
CA ILE A 14 9.64 5.76 8.32
C ILE A 14 8.22 5.61 7.79
N PHE A 15 7.55 6.74 7.53
CA PHE A 15 6.21 6.77 6.97
C PHE A 15 6.29 7.09 5.48
N LEU A 16 5.93 6.12 4.63
CA LEU A 16 6.00 6.23 3.18
C LEU A 16 4.62 6.54 2.59
N GLY A 17 4.57 7.52 1.70
CA GLY A 17 3.39 7.82 0.89
C GLY A 17 3.63 7.59 -0.60
N ALA A 18 2.66 7.90 -1.45
CA ALA A 18 2.69 7.67 -2.90
C ALA A 18 3.87 8.34 -3.62
N GLY A 19 4.42 9.41 -3.05
CA GLY A 19 5.58 10.11 -3.63
C GLY A 19 6.84 9.23 -3.74
N ILE A 20 6.99 8.16 -2.92
CA ILE A 20 8.12 7.25 -3.07
C ILE A 20 7.93 6.33 -4.28
N SER A 21 6.71 5.93 -4.59
CA SER A 21 6.39 5.07 -5.73
C SER A 21 6.37 5.84 -7.06
N TYR A 22 6.28 7.18 -7.00
CA TYR A 22 6.35 8.04 -8.18
C TYR A 22 7.66 7.90 -8.96
N VAL A 23 8.77 7.60 -8.27
CA VAL A 23 10.07 7.31 -8.90
C VAL A 23 10.02 6.06 -9.78
N ALA A 24 9.16 5.09 -9.41
CA ALA A 24 8.91 3.87 -10.20
C ALA A 24 7.89 4.08 -11.33
N GLY A 25 7.36 5.28 -11.50
CA GLY A 25 6.35 5.59 -12.53
C GLY A 25 4.91 5.42 -12.05
N VAL A 26 4.68 4.94 -10.83
CA VAL A 26 3.32 4.78 -10.30
C VAL A 26 2.66 6.15 -10.13
N PRO A 27 1.46 6.37 -10.70
CA PRO A 27 0.79 7.67 -10.59
C PRO A 27 0.38 7.94 -9.14
N ILE A 28 0.52 9.20 -8.72
CA ILE A 28 -0.06 9.65 -7.46
C ILE A 28 -1.58 9.68 -7.55
N GLN A 29 -2.24 9.67 -6.41
CA GLN A 29 -3.71 9.55 -6.31
C GLN A 29 -4.48 10.52 -7.21
N SER A 30 -4.03 11.76 -7.35
CA SER A 30 -4.65 12.79 -8.22
C SER A 30 -4.48 12.53 -9.72
N GLU A 31 -3.60 11.63 -10.12
CA GLU A 31 -3.32 11.32 -11.52
C GLU A 31 -4.04 10.04 -11.99
N ILE A 32 -4.51 9.20 -11.07
CA ILE A 32 -5.11 7.87 -11.39
C ILE A 32 -6.27 7.99 -12.39
N LEU A 33 -7.24 8.89 -12.17
CA LEU A 33 -8.37 9.05 -13.09
C LEU A 33 -7.93 9.55 -14.47
N LYS A 34 -6.96 10.45 -14.51
CA LYS A 34 -6.40 10.93 -15.76
C LYS A 34 -5.69 9.79 -16.51
N THR A 35 -4.99 8.93 -15.80
CA THR A 35 -4.35 7.74 -16.37
C THR A 35 -5.41 6.77 -16.92
N ILE A 36 -6.51 6.50 -16.19
CA ILE A 36 -7.63 5.70 -16.68
C ILE A 36 -8.17 6.27 -18.00
N CYS A 37 -8.38 7.59 -18.08
CA CYS A 37 -8.93 8.24 -19.29
C CYS A 37 -7.95 8.22 -20.47
N ASN A 38 -6.64 8.31 -20.22
CA ASN A 38 -5.61 8.35 -21.28
C ASN A 38 -5.16 6.97 -21.75
N ASN A 39 -5.31 5.94 -20.92
CA ASN A 39 -4.96 4.57 -21.30
C ASN A 39 -6.08 3.97 -22.15
N LYS A 40 -5.83 3.79 -23.46
CA LYS A 40 -6.85 3.31 -24.42
C LYS A 40 -7.34 1.90 -24.10
N GLU A 41 -6.47 1.00 -23.61
CA GLU A 41 -6.86 -0.36 -23.26
C GLU A 41 -7.83 -0.37 -22.10
N ILE A 42 -7.57 0.44 -21.07
CA ILE A 42 -8.45 0.60 -19.91
C ILE A 42 -9.74 1.32 -20.32
N PHE A 43 -9.63 2.46 -21.01
CA PHE A 43 -10.75 3.32 -21.36
C PHE A 43 -11.80 2.60 -22.22
N TYR A 44 -11.37 1.82 -23.23
CA TYR A 44 -12.25 1.11 -24.14
C TYR A 44 -12.61 -0.32 -23.71
N SER A 45 -12.07 -0.80 -22.61
CA SER A 45 -12.50 -2.07 -22.02
C SER A 45 -13.98 -2.01 -21.59
N ASN A 46 -14.59 -3.17 -21.40
CA ASN A 46 -15.98 -3.22 -20.91
C ASN A 46 -16.11 -2.51 -19.54
N ASN A 47 -15.21 -2.77 -18.62
CA ASN A 47 -15.22 -2.11 -17.30
C ASN A 47 -14.96 -0.60 -17.41
N GLY A 48 -14.02 -0.19 -18.24
CA GLY A 48 -13.76 1.21 -18.52
C GLY A 48 -15.00 1.94 -19.06
N ASN A 49 -15.65 1.35 -20.06
CA ASN A 49 -16.88 1.92 -20.64
C ASN A 49 -18.03 2.07 -19.62
N ILE A 50 -18.23 1.06 -18.77
CA ILE A 50 -19.25 1.10 -17.69
C ILE A 50 -18.94 2.23 -16.71
N PHE A 51 -17.68 2.37 -16.30
CA PHE A 51 -17.24 3.37 -15.35
C PHE A 51 -17.30 4.80 -15.92
N ILE A 52 -16.79 5.01 -17.12
CA ILE A 52 -16.83 6.33 -17.80
C ILE A 52 -18.28 6.78 -18.02
N LYS A 53 -19.17 5.86 -18.41
CA LYS A 53 -20.60 6.17 -18.51
C LYS A 53 -21.20 6.59 -17.17
N PHE A 54 -20.82 5.95 -16.07
CA PHE A 54 -21.26 6.34 -14.74
C PHE A 54 -20.76 7.75 -14.37
N LEU A 55 -19.51 8.09 -14.69
CA LEU A 55 -18.96 9.44 -14.45
C LEU A 55 -19.66 10.50 -15.30
N LYS A 56 -19.95 10.22 -16.57
CA LYS A 56 -20.73 11.12 -17.44
C LYS A 56 -22.12 11.40 -16.87
N ASP A 57 -22.81 10.37 -16.39
CA ASP A 57 -24.18 10.47 -15.90
C ASP A 57 -24.30 11.17 -14.54
N ASN A 58 -23.28 11.09 -13.66
CA ASN A 58 -23.41 11.52 -12.25
C ASN A 58 -22.40 12.59 -11.83
N PHE A 59 -21.30 12.76 -12.55
CA PHE A 59 -20.26 13.75 -12.26
C PHE A 59 -20.05 14.75 -13.40
N GLY A 60 -20.87 14.68 -14.44
CA GLY A 60 -20.79 15.61 -15.55
C GLY A 60 -19.48 15.53 -16.35
N LEU A 61 -18.85 14.34 -16.40
CA LEU A 61 -17.61 14.16 -17.14
C LEU A 61 -17.81 14.50 -18.61
N ASN A 62 -16.99 15.41 -19.15
CA ASN A 62 -17.00 15.76 -20.57
C ASN A 62 -16.25 14.71 -21.43
N GLU A 63 -16.36 14.82 -22.74
CA GLU A 63 -15.72 13.86 -23.66
C GLU A 63 -14.20 13.88 -23.62
N ASN A 64 -13.61 15.02 -23.27
CA ASN A 64 -12.17 15.19 -23.18
C ASN A 64 -11.60 14.80 -21.80
N CYS A 65 -12.45 14.41 -20.84
CA CYS A 65 -12.05 14.10 -19.45
C CYS A 65 -11.30 15.26 -18.73
N ASP A 66 -11.65 16.52 -19.02
CA ASP A 66 -10.96 17.68 -18.43
C ASP A 66 -11.45 18.02 -17.02
N ASN A 67 -12.70 17.64 -16.68
CA ASN A 67 -13.35 17.94 -15.40
C ASN A 67 -13.50 16.69 -14.52
N LEU A 68 -12.38 16.03 -14.22
CA LEU A 68 -12.37 14.81 -13.42
C LEU A 68 -12.69 15.11 -11.95
N PRO A 69 -13.62 14.35 -11.33
CA PRO A 69 -13.77 14.36 -9.87
C PRO A 69 -12.54 13.73 -9.21
N THR A 70 -12.40 13.86 -7.90
CA THR A 70 -11.39 13.10 -7.16
C THR A 70 -11.82 11.64 -6.95
N ILE A 71 -10.87 10.75 -6.73
CA ILE A 71 -11.21 9.34 -6.46
C ILE A 71 -11.95 9.20 -5.13
N GLU A 72 -11.68 10.07 -4.17
CA GLU A 72 -12.40 10.14 -2.90
C GLU A 72 -13.86 10.56 -3.06
N GLU A 73 -14.13 11.53 -3.93
CA GLU A 73 -15.50 11.96 -4.24
C GLU A 73 -16.30 10.80 -4.83
N ILE A 74 -15.74 10.07 -5.79
CA ILE A 74 -16.42 8.94 -6.43
C ILE A 74 -16.69 7.83 -5.41
N TYR A 75 -15.68 7.41 -4.65
CA TYR A 75 -15.86 6.36 -3.67
C TYR A 75 -16.83 6.76 -2.56
N SER A 76 -16.75 8.01 -2.07
CA SER A 76 -17.64 8.48 -1.01
C SER A 76 -19.08 8.61 -1.51
N PHE A 77 -19.27 9.02 -2.76
CA PHE A 77 -20.59 9.05 -3.39
C PHE A 77 -21.20 7.65 -3.51
N LEU A 78 -20.42 6.66 -3.95
CA LEU A 78 -20.87 5.28 -4.03
C LEU A 78 -21.14 4.71 -2.63
N ASP A 79 -20.25 4.95 -1.66
CA ASP A 79 -20.36 4.46 -0.28
C ASP A 79 -21.62 4.96 0.41
N PHE A 80 -22.01 6.19 0.16
CA PHE A 80 -23.23 6.79 0.71
C PHE A 80 -24.47 5.92 0.40
N PHE A 81 -24.66 5.51 -0.85
CA PHE A 81 -25.81 4.68 -1.23
C PHE A 81 -25.64 3.21 -0.85
N ILE A 82 -24.41 2.67 -1.02
CA ILE A 82 -24.13 1.25 -0.76
C ILE A 82 -24.28 0.92 0.74
N SER A 83 -23.79 1.79 1.61
CA SER A 83 -23.85 1.57 3.08
C SER A 83 -25.27 1.59 3.63
N GLN A 84 -26.15 2.40 3.03
CA GLN A 84 -27.57 2.49 3.38
C GLN A 84 -28.43 1.46 2.64
N ASN A 85 -27.84 0.70 1.70
CA ASN A 85 -28.54 -0.22 0.81
C ASN A 85 -29.66 0.46 -0.01
N GLU A 86 -29.40 1.69 -0.47
CA GLU A 86 -30.32 2.52 -1.22
C GLU A 86 -29.96 2.61 -2.71
N ASN A 87 -30.97 2.74 -3.56
CA ASN A 87 -30.79 3.00 -4.98
C ASN A 87 -30.52 4.48 -5.20
N LEU A 88 -29.58 4.84 -6.07
CA LEU A 88 -29.43 6.23 -6.52
C LEU A 88 -30.66 6.65 -7.37
N ASN A 89 -31.07 5.81 -8.29
CA ASN A 89 -32.28 5.95 -9.12
C ASN A 89 -32.55 4.64 -9.87
N SER A 90 -33.57 4.61 -10.74
CA SER A 90 -33.92 3.42 -11.51
C SER A 90 -32.81 2.92 -12.46
N LYS A 91 -31.95 3.83 -12.96
CA LYS A 91 -30.79 3.47 -13.82
C LYS A 91 -29.62 2.88 -13.02
N TYR A 92 -29.52 3.27 -11.74
CA TYR A 92 -28.42 2.91 -10.83
C TYR A 92 -28.98 2.35 -9.51
N PRO A 93 -29.53 1.11 -9.52
CA PRO A 93 -29.90 0.41 -8.30
C PRO A 93 -28.63 0.04 -7.51
N VAL A 94 -28.76 -0.20 -6.18
CA VAL A 94 -27.64 -0.46 -5.27
C VAL A 94 -26.73 -1.61 -5.75
N VAL A 95 -27.31 -2.66 -6.35
CA VAL A 95 -26.54 -3.78 -6.91
C VAL A 95 -25.60 -3.29 -8.01
N LYS A 96 -26.05 -2.37 -8.86
CA LYS A 96 -25.22 -1.78 -9.92
C LYS A 96 -24.17 -0.85 -9.34
N LEU A 97 -24.49 -0.08 -8.29
CA LEU A 97 -23.50 0.75 -7.60
C LEU A 97 -22.38 -0.09 -6.96
N LYS A 98 -22.71 -1.22 -6.34
CA LYS A 98 -21.72 -2.21 -5.84
C LYS A 98 -20.83 -2.74 -6.97
N ASN A 99 -21.40 -3.00 -8.14
CA ASN A 99 -20.61 -3.41 -9.30
C ASN A 99 -19.69 -2.29 -9.81
N ILE A 100 -20.17 -1.04 -9.86
CA ILE A 100 -19.34 0.12 -10.25
C ILE A 100 -18.20 0.34 -9.24
N TRP A 101 -18.45 0.19 -7.95
CA TRP A 101 -17.42 0.19 -6.91
C TRP A 101 -16.30 -0.82 -7.19
N ASN A 102 -16.69 -2.07 -7.48
CA ASN A 102 -15.74 -3.13 -7.80
C ASN A 102 -14.96 -2.82 -9.08
N ILE A 103 -15.66 -2.38 -10.13
CA ILE A 103 -15.05 -1.97 -11.40
C ILE A 103 -14.02 -0.85 -11.15
N PHE A 104 -14.37 0.17 -10.38
CA PHE A 104 -13.45 1.27 -10.11
C PHE A 104 -12.20 0.79 -9.36
N THR A 105 -12.37 -0.09 -8.37
CA THR A 105 -11.24 -0.72 -7.67
C THR A 105 -10.34 -1.49 -8.66
N GLN A 106 -10.93 -2.25 -9.57
CA GLN A 106 -10.20 -3.00 -10.60
C GLN A 106 -9.42 -2.10 -11.55
N LEU A 107 -10.02 -0.98 -11.96
CA LEU A 107 -9.35 0.00 -12.82
C LEU A 107 -8.15 0.65 -12.11
N ILE A 108 -8.28 1.00 -10.83
CA ILE A 108 -7.15 1.52 -10.02
C ILE A 108 -6.04 0.50 -9.93
N CYS A 109 -6.36 -0.76 -9.62
CA CYS A 109 -5.37 -1.84 -9.56
C CYS A 109 -4.64 -2.00 -10.90
N SER A 110 -5.37 -1.99 -12.01
CA SER A 110 -4.79 -2.14 -13.35
C SER A 110 -3.90 -0.96 -13.74
N VAL A 111 -4.24 0.27 -13.34
CA VAL A 111 -3.38 1.45 -13.56
C VAL A 111 -2.08 1.31 -12.80
N ILE A 112 -2.15 0.98 -11.50
CA ILE A 112 -0.95 0.85 -10.66
C ILE A 112 -0.03 -0.25 -11.23
N GLU A 113 -0.59 -1.40 -11.59
CA GLU A 113 0.19 -2.52 -12.14
C GLU A 113 0.86 -2.18 -13.47
N THR A 114 0.11 -1.57 -14.41
CA THR A 114 0.66 -1.25 -15.75
C THR A 114 1.85 -0.31 -15.66
N GLU A 115 1.79 0.68 -14.79
CA GLU A 115 2.86 1.67 -14.62
C GLU A 115 4.09 1.09 -13.91
N VAL A 116 3.92 0.16 -12.97
CA VAL A 116 5.03 -0.54 -12.30
C VAL A 116 5.90 -1.29 -13.31
N TYR A 117 5.31 -1.97 -14.28
CA TYR A 117 6.06 -2.70 -15.31
C TYR A 117 6.88 -1.82 -16.26
N VAL A 118 6.51 -0.54 -16.40
CA VAL A 118 7.22 0.41 -17.28
C VAL A 118 8.43 1.07 -16.58
N GLY A 119 8.53 0.97 -15.26
CA GLY A 119 9.33 1.88 -14.42
C GLY A 119 10.67 1.37 -13.86
N ASN A 120 11.53 0.64 -14.58
CA ASN A 120 12.86 0.18 -14.12
C ASN A 120 13.86 1.29 -13.67
N LYS A 121 13.45 2.54 -13.56
CA LYS A 121 14.32 3.66 -13.14
C LYS A 121 14.49 3.77 -11.63
N ALA A 122 13.60 3.18 -10.85
CA ALA A 122 13.58 3.32 -9.39
C ALA A 122 14.61 2.45 -8.67
N ASP A 123 15.05 1.34 -9.26
CA ASP A 123 15.89 0.34 -8.60
C ASP A 123 17.15 0.94 -7.95
N ASN A 124 17.81 1.87 -8.62
CA ASN A 124 19.02 2.48 -8.07
C ASN A 124 18.72 3.35 -6.83
N ALA A 125 17.62 4.12 -6.82
CA ALA A 125 17.24 4.96 -5.69
C ALA A 125 16.77 4.12 -4.51
N TYR A 126 15.95 3.11 -4.74
CA TYR A 126 15.48 2.21 -3.70
C TYR A 126 16.63 1.40 -3.10
N ASN A 127 17.52 0.86 -3.91
CA ASN A 127 18.69 0.10 -3.47
C ASN A 127 19.62 0.94 -2.60
N LYS A 128 19.92 2.18 -3.00
CA LYS A 128 20.72 3.12 -2.21
C LYS A 128 20.03 3.43 -0.87
N PHE A 129 18.71 3.62 -0.88
CA PHE A 129 17.98 3.92 0.34
C PHE A 129 17.95 2.73 1.29
N TRP A 130 17.72 1.51 0.79
CA TRP A 130 17.80 0.29 1.59
C TRP A 130 19.19 0.12 2.19
N GLN A 131 20.25 0.36 1.42
CA GLN A 131 21.62 0.34 1.93
C GLN A 131 21.79 1.30 3.11
N LYS A 132 21.31 2.54 2.99
CA LYS A 132 21.33 3.51 4.09
C LYS A 132 20.56 3.02 5.32
N LEU A 133 19.40 2.40 5.13
CA LEU A 133 18.57 1.90 6.24
C LEU A 133 19.23 0.74 6.98
N VAL A 134 19.83 -0.21 6.26
CA VAL A 134 20.46 -1.39 6.89
C VAL A 134 21.79 -1.05 7.56
N GLU A 135 22.48 0.01 7.13
CA GLU A 135 23.69 0.54 7.76
C GLU A 135 23.39 1.28 9.07
N LEU A 136 22.14 1.71 9.30
CA LEU A 136 21.77 2.38 10.55
C LEU A 136 21.78 1.39 11.74
N ASN A 137 22.32 1.85 12.88
CA ASN A 137 22.18 1.12 14.14
C ASN A 137 20.85 1.49 14.82
N HIS A 138 19.75 1.44 14.06
CA HIS A 138 18.39 1.75 14.52
C HIS A 138 17.48 0.53 14.34
N LYS A 139 16.48 0.40 15.22
CA LYS A 139 15.37 -0.52 15.00
C LYS A 139 14.38 0.17 14.07
N ILE A 140 14.36 -0.26 12.79
CA ILE A 140 13.53 0.34 11.74
C ILE A 140 12.13 -0.27 11.76
N SER A 141 11.11 0.57 11.64
CA SER A 141 9.75 0.17 11.29
C SER A 141 9.25 1.06 10.15
N ILE A 142 8.64 0.45 9.13
CA ILE A 142 8.08 1.16 7.98
C ILE A 142 6.56 1.13 8.08
N ILE A 143 5.93 2.29 7.97
CA ILE A 143 4.48 2.44 7.87
C ILE A 143 4.17 3.03 6.50
N THR A 144 3.19 2.49 5.79
CA THR A 144 2.80 3.03 4.49
C THR A 144 1.29 2.95 4.25
N THR A 145 0.80 3.88 3.45
CA THR A 145 -0.55 3.88 2.90
C THR A 145 -0.60 3.43 1.44
N ASN A 146 0.56 3.12 0.84
CA ASN A 146 0.66 2.70 -0.55
C ASN A 146 0.13 1.29 -0.74
N TYR A 147 -0.61 1.07 -1.83
CA TYR A 147 -1.10 -0.24 -2.23
C TYR A 147 -0.03 -1.08 -2.93
N ASP A 148 0.87 -0.41 -3.70
CA ASP A 148 1.95 -1.05 -4.42
C ASP A 148 3.05 -1.58 -3.51
N SER A 149 3.94 -2.39 -4.06
CA SER A 149 5.09 -2.97 -3.37
C SER A 149 6.44 -2.62 -4.01
N CYS A 150 6.46 -1.66 -4.94
CA CYS A 150 7.65 -1.30 -5.72
C CYS A 150 8.91 -1.08 -4.86
N PHE A 151 8.74 -0.39 -3.72
CA PHE A 151 9.85 -0.15 -2.80
C PHE A 151 10.31 -1.44 -2.10
N PHE A 152 9.38 -2.35 -1.78
CA PHE A 152 9.69 -3.58 -1.04
C PHE A 152 10.30 -4.66 -1.94
N GLU A 153 9.91 -4.73 -3.20
CA GLU A 153 10.46 -5.68 -4.18
C GLU A 153 11.98 -5.51 -4.39
N SER A 154 12.47 -4.27 -4.33
CA SER A 154 13.89 -3.98 -4.45
C SER A 154 14.72 -4.52 -3.27
N PHE A 155 14.09 -4.74 -2.11
CA PHE A 155 14.75 -5.25 -0.91
C PHE A 155 15.11 -6.73 -1.04
N ASP A 156 14.20 -7.56 -1.54
CA ASP A 156 14.36 -9.01 -1.58
C ASP A 156 15.55 -9.44 -2.44
N ASN A 157 15.82 -8.70 -3.50
CA ASN A 157 16.96 -8.94 -4.38
C ASN A 157 18.32 -8.71 -3.71
N LEU A 158 18.39 -7.91 -2.64
CA LEU A 158 19.64 -7.45 -2.06
C LEU A 158 19.93 -8.02 -0.66
N TYR A 159 18.91 -8.23 0.16
CA TYR A 159 19.08 -8.39 1.61
C TYR A 159 18.41 -9.62 2.21
N SER A 160 17.71 -10.44 1.45
CA SER A 160 16.93 -11.59 1.94
C SER A 160 17.72 -12.61 2.79
N GLN A 161 19.06 -12.61 2.71
CA GLN A 161 19.89 -13.53 3.49
C GLN A 161 20.12 -13.07 4.95
N ASN A 162 20.11 -11.76 5.21
CA ASN A 162 20.48 -11.19 6.53
C ASN A 162 19.36 -10.37 7.16
N TYR A 163 18.34 -10.05 6.42
CA TYR A 163 17.20 -9.23 6.84
C TYR A 163 15.90 -9.85 6.37
N LEU A 164 14.84 -9.59 7.12
CA LEU A 164 13.50 -10.05 6.79
C LEU A 164 12.49 -8.90 6.95
N LEU A 165 11.63 -8.72 5.96
CA LEU A 165 10.47 -7.81 6.06
C LEU A 165 9.31 -8.54 6.76
N ASN A 166 8.93 -8.06 7.94
CA ASN A 166 7.79 -8.58 8.68
C ASN A 166 6.57 -7.70 8.47
N TYR A 167 5.61 -8.15 7.68
CA TYR A 167 4.35 -7.43 7.43
C TYR A 167 3.36 -7.47 8.59
N ASN A 168 3.71 -8.13 9.70
CA ASN A 168 2.90 -8.21 10.92
C ASN A 168 1.50 -8.82 10.72
N ILE A 169 1.32 -9.61 9.67
CA ILE A 169 0.14 -10.42 9.37
C ILE A 169 0.52 -11.89 9.46
N ASP A 170 -0.39 -12.68 10.02
CA ASP A 170 -0.29 -14.14 9.96
C ASP A 170 -0.84 -14.60 8.60
N PHE A 171 0.03 -14.62 7.60
CA PHE A 171 -0.35 -15.06 6.27
C PHE A 171 -0.70 -16.54 6.27
N ALA A 172 -1.77 -16.91 5.59
CA ALA A 172 -2.13 -18.30 5.40
C ALA A 172 -1.21 -18.93 4.37
N ASN A 173 -0.46 -19.91 4.83
CA ASN A 173 0.34 -20.75 3.98
C ASN A 173 -0.45 -22.03 3.66
N TYR A 174 -1.18 -22.02 2.54
CA TYR A 174 -1.96 -23.20 2.11
C TYR A 174 -1.15 -24.19 1.27
N TYR A 175 0.13 -23.93 1.09
CA TYR A 175 0.96 -24.67 0.17
C TYR A 175 1.49 -25.99 0.71
N ASP A 176 1.57 -26.16 2.04
CA ASP A 176 2.10 -27.38 2.65
C ASP A 176 1.34 -28.64 2.28
N GLU A 177 0.04 -28.53 1.99
CA GLU A 177 -0.79 -29.70 1.62
C GLU A 177 -0.85 -29.95 0.10
N TYR A 178 -0.69 -28.89 -0.73
CA TYR A 178 -0.95 -28.96 -2.17
C TYR A 178 0.29 -28.81 -3.05
N MET A 179 1.42 -28.33 -2.50
CA MET A 179 2.54 -27.87 -3.30
C MET A 179 3.91 -28.28 -2.74
N ARG A 180 4.00 -29.49 -2.15
CA ARG A 180 5.27 -30.05 -1.64
C ARG A 180 6.40 -30.13 -2.66
N ASP A 181 6.09 -30.01 -3.94
CA ASP A 181 7.02 -30.16 -5.05
C ASP A 181 7.43 -28.85 -5.72
N ILE A 182 6.99 -27.70 -5.19
CA ILE A 182 7.36 -26.39 -5.74
C ILE A 182 8.37 -25.73 -4.83
N ASN A 183 9.57 -25.50 -5.39
CA ASN A 183 10.66 -24.83 -4.70
C ASN A 183 10.22 -23.49 -4.07
N SER A 184 10.57 -23.37 -2.85
CA SER A 184 10.65 -22.34 -1.83
C SER A 184 10.60 -20.83 -2.20
N PHE A 185 10.31 -20.42 -3.42
CA PHE A 185 10.34 -19.01 -3.83
C PHE A 185 9.17 -18.15 -3.29
N PHE A 186 8.13 -18.76 -2.71
CA PHE A 186 6.91 -18.05 -2.30
C PHE A 186 6.59 -18.19 -0.82
N TRP A 187 7.57 -18.51 0.02
CA TRP A 187 7.37 -18.80 1.42
C TRP A 187 7.83 -17.62 2.28
N TRP A 188 6.91 -16.99 2.95
CA TRP A 188 7.20 -16.13 4.08
C TRP A 188 7.00 -16.96 5.35
N ASP A 189 8.04 -17.56 5.86
CA ASP A 189 8.03 -18.07 7.22
C ASP A 189 7.81 -16.90 8.17
N LYS A 190 7.16 -17.16 9.33
CA LYS A 190 7.10 -16.16 10.39
C LYS A 190 8.52 -15.69 10.66
N ALA A 191 8.69 -14.37 10.64
CA ALA A 191 9.96 -13.77 11.03
C ALA A 191 10.22 -14.09 12.51
N GLU A 192 11.06 -15.07 12.78
CA GLU A 192 11.53 -15.38 14.12
C GLU A 192 12.84 -14.63 14.37
N GLU A 193 12.83 -13.72 15.37
CA GLU A 193 14.05 -13.07 15.81
C GLU A 193 15.03 -14.14 16.33
N GLY A 194 16.26 -14.13 15.80
CA GLY A 194 17.35 -14.98 16.28
C GLY A 194 17.61 -16.26 15.50
N VAL A 195 16.78 -16.63 14.53
CA VAL A 195 17.13 -17.68 13.58
C VAL A 195 18.19 -17.11 12.63
N ASN A 196 19.40 -17.63 12.69
CA ASN A 196 20.54 -17.23 11.83
C ASN A 196 21.01 -15.78 11.92
N ASN A 197 20.85 -15.07 13.06
CA ASN A 197 21.20 -13.63 13.20
C ASN A 197 20.43 -12.70 12.25
N THR A 198 19.27 -13.10 11.76
CA THR A 198 18.46 -12.30 10.85
C THR A 198 17.87 -11.08 11.57
N LYS A 199 18.08 -9.90 11.00
CA LYS A 199 17.47 -8.65 11.49
C LYS A 199 16.09 -8.47 10.86
N ILE A 200 15.12 -8.03 11.67
CA ILE A 200 13.74 -7.84 11.24
C ILE A 200 13.44 -6.36 11.03
N ILE A 201 12.85 -6.03 9.88
CA ILE A 201 12.26 -4.72 9.59
C ILE A 201 10.75 -4.89 9.57
N ASP A 202 10.06 -4.27 10.53
CA ASP A 202 8.61 -4.32 10.60
C ASP A 202 7.97 -3.41 9.55
N VAL A 203 7.00 -3.93 8.80
CA VAL A 203 6.26 -3.22 7.77
C VAL A 203 4.77 -3.21 8.09
N TYR A 204 4.13 -2.04 8.02
CA TYR A 204 2.71 -1.82 8.28
C TYR A 204 2.05 -1.15 7.08
N LYS A 205 1.43 -1.92 6.18
CA LYS A 205 0.64 -1.39 5.05
C LYS A 205 -0.79 -1.11 5.55
N LEU A 206 -1.03 0.12 6.02
CA LEU A 206 -2.29 0.48 6.71
C LEU A 206 -3.52 0.50 5.79
N HIS A 207 -3.31 0.65 4.50
CA HIS A 207 -4.39 0.57 3.50
C HIS A 207 -4.43 -0.78 2.77
N GLY A 208 -3.71 -1.78 3.26
CA GLY A 208 -3.62 -3.08 2.60
C GLY A 208 -2.61 -3.09 1.45
N SER A 209 -2.69 -4.09 0.58
CA SER A 209 -1.77 -4.28 -0.54
C SER A 209 -2.44 -4.96 -1.72
N LEU A 210 -1.98 -4.65 -2.94
CA LEU A 210 -2.39 -5.35 -4.15
C LEU A 210 -1.89 -6.81 -4.19
N GLU A 211 -0.91 -7.15 -3.38
CA GLU A 211 -0.39 -8.51 -3.23
C GLU A 211 -1.12 -9.36 -2.18
N TRP A 212 -2.12 -8.80 -1.49
CA TRP A 212 -2.82 -9.49 -0.41
C TRP A 212 -4.17 -10.01 -0.86
N LEU A 213 -4.26 -11.31 -1.02
CA LEU A 213 -5.50 -12.01 -1.34
C LEU A 213 -6.23 -12.44 -0.06
N TYR A 214 -7.42 -11.92 0.15
CA TYR A 214 -8.22 -12.09 1.34
C TYR A 214 -9.42 -13.00 1.09
N CYS A 215 -9.62 -13.98 1.98
CA CYS A 215 -10.82 -14.80 2.06
C CYS A 215 -11.78 -14.25 3.11
N SER A 216 -12.94 -13.78 2.69
CA SER A 216 -13.95 -13.21 3.59
C SER A 216 -14.62 -14.25 4.51
N ASN A 217 -14.54 -15.55 4.21
CA ASN A 217 -15.13 -16.61 5.03
C ASN A 217 -14.19 -17.05 6.15
N CYS A 218 -12.98 -17.50 5.83
CA CYS A 218 -12.00 -17.93 6.83
C CYS A 218 -11.19 -16.78 7.45
N ASN A 219 -11.37 -15.57 6.94
CA ASN A 219 -10.70 -14.35 7.42
C ASN A 219 -9.16 -14.43 7.36
N LYS A 220 -8.63 -15.16 6.39
CA LYS A 220 -7.19 -15.32 6.16
C LYS A 220 -6.72 -14.52 4.96
N VAL A 221 -5.46 -14.09 5.01
CA VAL A 221 -4.77 -13.40 3.92
C VAL A 221 -3.68 -14.30 3.39
N MET A 222 -3.60 -14.41 2.09
CA MET A 222 -2.46 -14.99 1.39
C MET A 222 -1.64 -13.86 0.77
N HIS A 223 -0.34 -13.88 0.97
CA HIS A 223 0.60 -12.95 0.34
C HIS A 223 1.18 -13.58 -0.92
N LEU A 224 1.10 -12.86 -2.02
CA LEU A 224 1.72 -13.23 -3.28
C LEU A 224 2.76 -12.17 -3.65
N PRO A 225 4.00 -12.30 -3.18
CA PRO A 225 5.05 -11.34 -3.50
C PRO A 225 5.34 -11.36 -5.00
N PHE A 226 5.71 -10.21 -5.55
CA PHE A 226 5.95 -9.98 -6.99
C PHE A 226 4.72 -10.21 -7.89
N PHE A 227 3.57 -10.45 -7.30
CA PHE A 227 2.31 -10.59 -8.02
C PHE A 227 1.39 -9.44 -7.70
N HIS A 228 1.25 -8.53 -8.64
CA HIS A 228 0.23 -7.50 -8.53
C HIS A 228 -1.11 -8.06 -9.00
N ALA A 229 -2.13 -7.91 -8.17
CA ALA A 229 -3.46 -8.37 -8.53
C ALA A 229 -3.95 -7.60 -9.75
N ASN A 230 -4.04 -8.30 -10.87
CA ASN A 230 -4.51 -7.78 -12.14
C ASN A 230 -5.90 -8.35 -12.46
N TYR A 231 -6.73 -7.53 -13.08
CA TYR A 231 -8.08 -7.90 -13.48
C TYR A 231 -8.21 -7.96 -15.00
N ASN A 232 -8.99 -8.93 -15.45
CA ASN A 232 -9.48 -8.91 -16.81
C ASN A 232 -10.60 -7.86 -16.91
N LEU A 233 -10.34 -6.75 -17.56
CA LEU A 233 -11.27 -5.62 -17.62
C LEU A 233 -12.50 -5.86 -18.53
N GLU A 234 -12.53 -6.97 -19.25
CA GLU A 234 -13.70 -7.36 -20.04
C GLU A 234 -14.76 -8.09 -19.23
N ASN A 235 -14.33 -8.94 -18.27
CA ASN A 235 -15.24 -9.75 -17.46
C ASN A 235 -15.15 -9.49 -15.95
N GLY A 236 -14.22 -8.65 -15.51
CA GLY A 236 -14.01 -8.30 -14.09
C GLY A 236 -13.41 -9.42 -13.24
N GLU A 237 -12.91 -10.49 -13.85
CA GLU A 237 -12.28 -11.58 -13.13
C GLU A 237 -10.84 -11.23 -12.77
N LEU A 238 -10.43 -11.58 -11.56
CA LEU A 238 -9.02 -11.52 -11.18
C LEU A 238 -8.22 -12.41 -12.11
N LYS A 239 -7.26 -11.85 -12.84
CA LYS A 239 -6.30 -12.64 -13.59
C LYS A 239 -5.53 -13.47 -12.57
N GLN A 240 -5.67 -14.77 -12.70
CA GLN A 240 -5.10 -15.69 -11.72
C GLN A 240 -3.60 -15.77 -11.89
N PRO A 241 -2.82 -15.69 -10.80
CA PRO A 241 -1.41 -15.97 -10.87
C PRO A 241 -1.23 -17.41 -11.38
N LEU A 242 -0.42 -17.54 -12.39
CA LEU A 242 0.03 -18.84 -12.86
C LEU A 242 1.25 -19.22 -12.03
N ILE A 243 1.18 -20.32 -11.33
CA ILE A 243 2.33 -20.90 -10.67
C ILE A 243 2.99 -21.86 -11.66
N PHE A 244 4.26 -21.66 -11.89
CA PHE A 244 5.06 -22.45 -12.81
C PHE A 244 5.97 -23.40 -12.01
N ASN A 245 6.14 -24.63 -12.51
CA ASN A 245 7.15 -25.54 -12.00
C ASN A 245 8.55 -25.16 -12.52
N GLU A 246 9.58 -25.88 -12.08
CA GLU A 246 10.98 -25.66 -12.51
C GLU A 246 11.19 -25.80 -14.03
N LYS A 247 10.27 -26.45 -14.73
CA LYS A 247 10.30 -26.59 -16.19
C LYS A 247 9.57 -25.46 -16.93
N GLY A 248 9.04 -24.47 -16.20
CA GLY A 248 8.24 -23.38 -16.77
C GLY A 248 6.82 -23.78 -17.19
N GLU A 249 6.32 -24.93 -16.72
CA GLU A 249 4.95 -25.37 -16.97
C GLU A 249 4.01 -24.82 -15.92
N SER A 250 2.87 -24.28 -16.34
CA SER A 250 1.83 -23.77 -15.44
C SER A 250 1.16 -24.93 -14.69
N ILE A 251 1.29 -24.95 -13.36
CA ILE A 251 0.78 -26.05 -12.53
C ILE A 251 -0.50 -25.69 -11.77
N GLN A 252 -0.75 -24.40 -11.50
CA GLN A 252 -1.97 -24.00 -10.79
C GLN A 252 -2.36 -22.54 -11.01
N ARG A 253 -3.68 -22.30 -10.94
CA ARG A 253 -4.26 -20.94 -10.84
C ARG A 253 -4.88 -20.77 -9.45
N ILE A 254 -4.44 -19.75 -8.72
CA ILE A 254 -4.99 -19.45 -7.39
C ILE A 254 -6.10 -18.42 -7.52
N ALA A 255 -7.33 -18.89 -7.69
CA ALA A 255 -8.51 -18.02 -7.75
C ALA A 255 -9.38 -18.08 -6.50
N THR A 256 -9.27 -19.19 -5.75
CA THR A 256 -10.20 -19.51 -4.69
C THR A 256 -9.47 -20.01 -3.46
N CYS A 257 -10.02 -19.69 -2.29
CA CYS A 257 -9.55 -20.21 -1.02
C CYS A 257 -9.64 -21.73 -1.00
N PRO A 258 -8.56 -22.46 -0.69
CA PRO A 258 -8.58 -23.92 -0.66
C PRO A 258 -9.49 -24.47 0.46
N VAL A 259 -9.70 -23.69 1.54
CA VAL A 259 -10.56 -24.10 2.67
C VAL A 259 -12.03 -23.92 2.32
N ASP A 260 -12.44 -22.71 1.93
CA ASP A 260 -13.86 -22.35 1.79
C ASP A 260 -14.36 -22.32 0.34
N LYS A 261 -13.46 -22.50 -0.63
CA LYS A 261 -13.75 -22.40 -2.08
C LYS A 261 -14.35 -21.07 -2.51
N CYS A 262 -14.32 -20.04 -1.65
CA CYS A 262 -14.73 -18.69 -2.03
C CYS A 262 -13.67 -18.01 -2.92
N LYS A 263 -14.10 -17.11 -3.78
CA LYS A 263 -13.17 -16.27 -4.57
C LYS A 263 -12.42 -15.33 -3.65
N TYR A 264 -11.11 -15.23 -3.84
CA TYR A 264 -10.30 -14.23 -3.15
C TYR A 264 -10.67 -12.81 -3.57
N GLN A 265 -10.52 -11.90 -2.65
CA GLN A 265 -10.63 -10.46 -2.84
C GLN A 265 -9.29 -9.81 -2.49
N ILE A 266 -8.98 -8.69 -3.14
CA ILE A 266 -7.81 -7.91 -2.74
C ILE A 266 -8.12 -7.20 -1.42
N LEU A 267 -7.20 -7.30 -0.46
CA LEU A 267 -7.33 -6.61 0.81
C LEU A 267 -6.76 -5.20 0.71
N ILE A 268 -7.62 -4.24 0.38
CA ILE A 268 -7.29 -2.80 0.38
C ILE A 268 -8.38 -2.00 1.08
N VAL A 269 -8.01 -0.81 1.57
CA VAL A 269 -8.94 0.22 2.07
C VAL A 269 -9.13 1.24 0.94
N PRO A 270 -10.29 1.27 0.30
CA PRO A 270 -10.56 2.27 -0.74
C PRO A 270 -10.45 3.70 -0.22
N PRO A 271 -10.04 4.66 -1.03
CA PRO A 271 -9.85 6.05 -0.61
C PRO A 271 -11.19 6.79 -0.49
N THR A 272 -12.04 6.39 0.47
CA THR A 272 -13.27 7.12 0.84
C THR A 272 -12.97 8.19 1.88
N TYR A 273 -13.80 9.23 1.96
CA TYR A 273 -13.76 10.16 3.09
C TYR A 273 -14.16 9.48 4.40
N ASN A 274 -15.08 8.52 4.36
CA ASN A 274 -15.50 7.76 5.54
C ASN A 274 -14.93 6.34 5.50
N LYS A 275 -13.62 6.20 5.79
CA LYS A 275 -12.95 4.90 5.75
C LYS A 275 -13.46 3.99 6.86
N ASN A 276 -14.06 2.89 6.46
CA ASN A 276 -14.54 1.88 7.37
C ASN A 276 -13.48 0.76 7.57
N PHE A 277 -12.87 0.73 8.74
CA PHE A 277 -11.88 -0.27 9.14
C PHE A 277 -12.56 -1.49 9.81
N ASN A 278 -13.56 -2.09 9.17
CA ASN A 278 -14.23 -3.26 9.73
C ASN A 278 -13.40 -4.54 9.65
N ASN A 279 -12.41 -4.58 8.77
CA ASN A 279 -11.51 -5.74 8.67
C ASN A 279 -10.61 -5.84 9.91
N SER A 280 -10.66 -6.99 10.59
CA SER A 280 -9.93 -7.23 11.85
C SER A 280 -8.40 -7.18 11.66
N ILE A 281 -7.91 -7.64 10.51
CA ILE A 281 -6.48 -7.68 10.16
C ILE A 281 -5.94 -6.25 10.04
N LEU A 282 -6.65 -5.39 9.30
CA LEU A 282 -6.25 -3.99 9.15
C LEU A 282 -6.35 -3.22 10.47
N LYS A 283 -7.34 -3.53 11.33
CA LYS A 283 -7.42 -2.96 12.70
C LYS A 283 -6.21 -3.33 13.55
N ASP A 284 -5.77 -4.58 13.49
CA ASP A 284 -4.62 -5.07 14.23
C ASP A 284 -3.33 -4.40 13.74
N LEU A 285 -3.13 -4.30 12.43
CA LEU A 285 -2.01 -3.56 11.84
C LEU A 285 -1.97 -2.11 12.30
N TYR A 286 -3.13 -1.44 12.32
CA TYR A 286 -3.25 -0.07 12.77
C TYR A 286 -2.85 0.09 14.24
N PHE A 287 -3.28 -0.84 15.09
CA PHE A 287 -2.89 -0.85 16.50
C PHE A 287 -1.39 -1.10 16.69
N LYS A 288 -0.82 -2.08 15.99
CA LYS A 288 0.62 -2.37 16.03
C LYS A 288 1.45 -1.17 15.55
N ALA A 289 1.03 -0.51 14.46
CA ALA A 289 1.68 0.70 13.98
C ALA A 289 1.66 1.84 15.02
N LEU A 290 0.53 2.01 15.73
CA LEU A 290 0.44 2.97 16.83
C LEU A 290 1.47 2.70 17.93
N LEU A 291 1.68 1.44 18.29
CA LEU A 291 2.69 1.08 19.29
C LEU A 291 4.11 1.45 18.82
N LYS A 292 4.44 1.18 17.55
CA LYS A 292 5.74 1.59 16.98
C LYS A 292 5.92 3.11 16.96
N LEU A 293 4.90 3.85 16.56
CA LEU A 293 4.93 5.32 16.62
C LEU A 293 5.14 5.86 18.03
N ARG A 294 4.53 5.24 19.05
CA ARG A 294 4.75 5.61 20.45
C ARG A 294 6.17 5.39 20.93
N MET A 295 6.81 4.31 20.50
CA MET A 295 8.17 3.95 20.86
C MET A 295 9.23 4.70 20.05
N ALA A 296 8.89 5.21 18.88
CA ALA A 296 9.83 5.88 17.99
C ALA A 296 10.44 7.14 18.61
N LYS A 297 11.74 7.34 18.43
CA LYS A 297 12.46 8.60 18.66
C LYS A 297 12.43 9.46 17.40
N ASN A 298 12.65 8.84 16.24
CA ASN A 298 12.59 9.48 14.94
C ASN A 298 11.32 9.05 14.20
N ILE A 299 10.60 10.01 13.60
CA ILE A 299 9.48 9.79 12.68
C ILE A 299 9.77 10.58 11.41
N ILE A 300 10.01 9.87 10.32
CA ILE A 300 10.39 10.46 9.05
C ILE A 300 9.30 10.18 8.02
N PHE A 301 8.65 11.21 7.53
CA PHE A 301 7.69 11.10 6.43
C PHE A 301 8.40 11.31 5.10
N ILE A 302 8.13 10.45 4.12
CA ILE A 302 8.69 10.56 2.77
C ILE A 302 7.57 10.43 1.75
N GLY A 303 7.38 11.48 0.94
CA GLY A 303 6.43 11.49 -0.17
C GLY A 303 4.96 11.29 0.23
N TYR A 304 4.58 11.67 1.45
CA TYR A 304 3.20 11.54 1.93
C TYR A 304 2.51 12.91 1.95
N SER A 305 1.47 13.07 1.13
CA SER A 305 0.78 14.36 0.97
C SER A 305 -0.17 14.71 2.12
N PHE A 306 -0.43 13.78 3.03
CA PHE A 306 -1.41 13.91 4.10
C PHE A 306 -2.82 14.28 3.58
N PRO A 307 -3.44 13.46 2.70
CA PRO A 307 -4.72 13.78 2.09
C PRO A 307 -5.83 13.90 3.14
N ASP A 308 -6.85 14.74 2.86
CA ASP A 308 -7.93 14.99 3.82
C ASP A 308 -8.76 13.74 4.12
N ALA A 309 -8.87 12.82 3.16
CA ALA A 309 -9.48 11.51 3.35
C ALA A 309 -8.74 10.61 4.36
N ASP A 310 -7.48 10.94 4.69
CA ASP A 310 -6.67 10.17 5.64
C ASP A 310 -6.76 10.71 7.08
N TYR A 311 -7.95 11.23 7.48
CA TYR A 311 -8.17 11.70 8.85
C TYR A 311 -7.87 10.64 9.93
N HIS A 312 -8.02 9.35 9.60
CA HIS A 312 -7.67 8.24 10.48
C HIS A 312 -6.15 8.18 10.74
N ILE A 313 -5.31 8.53 9.76
CA ILE A 313 -3.86 8.67 9.95
C ILE A 313 -3.58 9.87 10.87
N LYS A 314 -4.28 11.00 10.68
CA LYS A 314 -4.21 12.12 11.62
C LYS A 314 -4.60 11.70 13.04
N ALA A 315 -5.69 10.94 13.19
CA ALA A 315 -6.13 10.41 14.48
C ALA A 315 -5.10 9.47 15.11
N LEU A 316 -4.38 8.67 14.28
CA LEU A 316 -3.28 7.82 14.73
C LEU A 316 -2.17 8.66 15.37
N PHE A 317 -1.70 9.71 14.69
CA PHE A 317 -0.64 10.59 15.21
C PHE A 317 -1.08 11.40 16.42
N ASN A 318 -2.33 11.85 16.51
CA ASN A 318 -2.86 12.55 17.67
C ASN A 318 -2.91 11.69 18.94
N ARG A 319 -2.77 10.36 18.81
CA ARG A 319 -2.67 9.43 19.95
C ARG A 319 -1.21 9.18 20.39
N VAL A 320 -0.26 9.88 19.78
CA VAL A 320 1.18 9.79 20.05
C VAL A 320 1.66 11.09 20.69
N ASN A 321 2.42 10.99 21.78
CA ASN A 321 3.10 12.16 22.34
C ASN A 321 4.29 12.53 21.44
N MET A 322 4.14 13.63 20.70
CA MET A 322 5.14 14.10 19.74
C MET A 322 6.23 14.97 20.32
N THR A 323 6.09 15.45 21.56
CA THR A 323 6.92 16.51 22.17
C THR A 323 8.42 16.21 22.16
N ARG A 324 8.81 14.94 22.32
CA ARG A 324 10.22 14.52 22.40
C ARG A 324 10.68 13.72 21.18
N LYS A 325 9.95 13.79 20.09
CA LYS A 325 10.27 13.04 18.88
C LYS A 325 10.90 13.96 17.84
N ASN A 326 11.94 13.47 17.17
CA ASN A 326 12.45 14.15 15.99
C ASN A 326 11.50 13.81 14.81
N VAL A 327 10.84 14.83 14.25
CA VAL A 327 9.87 14.68 13.18
C VAL A 327 10.37 15.42 11.95
N VAL A 328 10.58 14.70 10.85
CA VAL A 328 11.05 15.24 9.59
C VAL A 328 10.06 14.87 8.48
N VAL A 329 9.78 15.81 7.61
CA VAL A 329 8.94 15.61 6.42
C VAL A 329 9.78 15.90 5.18
N ILE A 330 9.90 14.91 4.32
CA ILE A 330 10.64 14.95 3.06
C ILE A 330 9.62 14.83 1.93
N ASP A 331 9.46 15.87 1.15
CA ASP A 331 8.55 15.88 0.01
C ASP A 331 9.03 16.89 -1.03
N LYS A 332 8.86 16.57 -2.30
CA LYS A 332 9.25 17.43 -3.42
C LYS A 332 8.44 18.72 -3.48
N PHE A 333 7.20 18.71 -2.99
CA PHE A 333 6.27 19.83 -3.04
C PHE A 333 5.66 20.08 -1.66
N LEU A 334 6.14 21.09 -0.96
CA LEU A 334 5.73 21.46 0.40
C LEU A 334 5.05 22.83 0.42
N ASP A 335 3.81 22.90 -0.05
CA ASP A 335 3.00 24.11 0.08
C ASP A 335 2.56 24.37 1.54
N ASP A 336 2.04 25.56 1.79
CA ASP A 336 1.60 25.97 3.14
C ASP A 336 0.42 25.13 3.65
N ASN A 337 -0.41 24.61 2.78
CA ASN A 337 -1.51 23.73 3.18
C ASN A 337 -0.99 22.38 3.69
N LYS A 338 -0.07 21.76 2.96
CA LYS A 338 0.60 20.53 3.39
C LYS A 338 1.36 20.73 4.70
N LYS A 339 2.15 21.80 4.81
CA LYS A 339 2.87 22.17 6.05
C LYS A 339 1.92 22.31 7.24
N ARG A 340 0.78 23.00 7.08
CA ARG A 340 -0.25 23.12 8.14
C ARG A 340 -0.79 21.79 8.62
N LYS A 341 -1.02 20.84 7.71
CA LYS A 341 -1.50 19.50 8.06
C LYS A 341 -0.52 18.79 8.99
N TYR A 342 0.77 18.84 8.70
CA TYR A 342 1.82 18.28 9.56
C TYR A 342 1.94 19.03 10.90
N LEU A 343 1.91 20.36 10.87
CA LEU A 343 1.95 21.17 12.08
C LEU A 343 0.75 20.91 13.00
N SER A 344 -0.36 20.40 12.46
CA SER A 344 -1.53 20.02 13.28
C SER A 344 -1.33 18.76 14.12
N ILE A 345 -0.30 17.96 13.82
CA ILE A 345 0.07 16.75 14.59
C ILE A 345 1.35 16.94 15.39
N CYS A 346 2.24 17.85 14.97
CA CYS A 346 3.49 18.15 15.65
C CYS A 346 3.92 19.58 15.34
N ASN A 347 4.13 20.42 16.36
CA ASN A 347 4.47 21.85 16.19
C ASN A 347 5.94 22.14 15.89
N HIS A 348 6.83 21.13 15.94
CA HIS A 348 8.28 21.28 15.73
C HIS A 348 8.80 20.41 14.56
N VAL A 349 7.96 20.22 13.53
CA VAL A 349 8.31 19.49 12.31
C VAL A 349 9.43 20.19 11.55
N LYS A 350 10.42 19.42 11.13
CA LYS A 350 11.46 19.87 10.19
C LYS A 350 11.02 19.52 8.77
N PHE A 351 10.92 20.50 7.90
CA PHE A 351 10.52 20.31 6.50
C PHE A 351 11.76 20.32 5.59
N LYS A 352 11.81 19.35 4.67
CA LYS A 352 12.80 19.20 3.62
C LYS A 352 12.10 19.15 2.27
N GLU A 353 12.14 20.25 1.52
CA GLU A 353 11.54 20.33 0.19
C GLU A 353 12.52 19.78 -0.84
N ILE A 354 12.55 18.45 -0.95
CA ILE A 354 13.47 17.71 -1.79
C ILE A 354 12.80 16.42 -2.27
N ALA A 355 13.10 15.99 -3.49
CA ALA A 355 12.63 14.73 -4.02
C ALA A 355 13.30 13.55 -3.30
N PHE A 356 12.61 12.40 -3.25
CA PHE A 356 13.09 11.20 -2.56
C PHE A 356 14.49 10.79 -3.01
N GLU A 357 14.72 10.69 -4.31
CA GLU A 357 15.99 10.26 -4.89
C GLU A 357 17.18 11.18 -4.54
N ASN A 358 16.89 12.44 -4.25
CA ASN A 358 17.91 13.43 -3.90
C ASN A 358 18.17 13.54 -2.38
N CYS A 359 17.27 13.00 -1.53
CA CYS A 359 17.45 13.06 -0.08
C CYS A 359 18.29 11.92 0.48
N ILE A 360 18.58 10.88 -0.32
CA ILE A 360 19.17 9.62 0.16
C ILE A 360 20.54 9.82 0.79
N ASP A 361 21.41 10.63 0.16
CA ASP A 361 22.77 10.84 0.65
C ASP A 361 22.81 11.61 1.99
N GLU A 362 21.83 12.48 2.22
CA GLU A 362 21.71 13.27 3.45
C GLU A 362 20.81 12.62 4.51
N PHE A 363 20.19 11.47 4.21
CA PHE A 363 19.13 10.88 5.04
C PHE A 363 19.57 10.69 6.50
N THR A 364 20.80 10.23 6.74
CA THR A 364 21.32 10.01 8.09
C THR A 364 21.41 11.30 8.90
N SER A 365 21.62 12.45 8.25
CA SER A 365 21.68 13.76 8.92
C SER A 365 20.33 14.23 9.46
N TYR A 366 19.23 13.61 9.01
CA TYR A 366 17.88 13.94 9.47
C TYR A 366 17.47 13.20 10.75
N LEU A 367 18.26 12.21 11.13
CA LEU A 367 18.01 11.40 12.33
C LEU A 367 18.64 12.07 13.58
N SER A 368 18.06 11.78 14.73
CA SER A 368 18.67 12.07 16.03
C SER A 368 19.08 10.76 16.69
N ASP A 369 20.24 10.73 17.28
CA ASP A 369 20.79 9.60 18.03
C ASP A 369 19.98 9.28 19.28
#